data_3b135144d896620275e09004e75488b1
#
_entry.id   3b135144d896620275e09004e75488b1
#
_cell.length_a   1.000
_cell.length_b   1.000
_cell.length_c   1.000
_cell.angle_alpha   90.00
_cell.angle_beta   90.00
_cell.angle_gamma   90.00
#
_symmetry.space_group_name_H-M   'P 1'
#
loop_
_entity.id
_entity.type
_entity.pdbx_description
1 polymer ?
#
loop_
_entity_poly.entity_id
_entity_poly.type
_entity_poly.pdbx_seq_one_letter_code
_entity_poly.pdbx_strand_id
1 'polypeptide(L)'
;MKTLVSAIALLVGSNVMAVAGDQTLKFKLVAFYVGDKDGESHMVGATVSPNGTIGTKDFYDKQGENGASTGHSTYYFPDGSLVANYSTASTGTNSGGHIVGKYQIVSGTGAYQGATGGGSIDGDWGDKSPLKGAALYNIELDVKTPGM
;
A
#
# COMPACT_ATOMS: atom_id res chain seq x y z
N MET A 1 24.02 -11.84 -57.11
CA MET A 1 24.32 -12.04 -55.68
C MET A 1 23.38 -11.18 -54.89
N LYS A 2 22.37 -11.76 -54.22
CA LYS A 2 21.43 -11.03 -53.37
C LYS A 2 21.74 -11.39 -51.94
N THR A 3 22.24 -10.42 -51.15
CA THR A 3 22.60 -10.58 -49.75
C THR A 3 21.34 -10.42 -48.90
N LEU A 4 20.90 -11.50 -48.26
CA LEU A 4 19.83 -11.46 -47.25
C LEU A 4 20.46 -10.95 -45.96
N VAL A 5 19.93 -9.81 -45.45
CA VAL A 5 20.22 -9.31 -44.12
C VAL A 5 19.12 -9.84 -43.22
N SER A 6 19.43 -10.84 -42.38
CA SER A 6 18.53 -11.32 -41.32
C SER A 6 18.63 -10.36 -40.13
N ALA A 7 17.53 -9.63 -39.88
CA ALA A 7 17.40 -8.88 -38.64
C ALA A 7 16.98 -9.82 -37.50
N ILE A 8 17.88 -10.06 -36.54
CA ILE A 8 17.56 -10.74 -35.30
C ILE A 8 16.93 -9.70 -34.35
N ALA A 9 15.62 -9.80 -34.17
CA ALA A 9 14.93 -9.04 -33.12
C ALA A 9 15.24 -9.72 -31.77
N LEU A 10 16.07 -9.05 -30.97
CA LEU A 10 16.31 -9.45 -29.59
C LEU A 10 15.08 -9.04 -28.75
N LEU A 11 14.18 -9.97 -28.46
CA LEU A 11 13.15 -9.78 -27.43
C LEU A 11 13.84 -9.80 -26.07
N VAL A 12 14.12 -8.63 -25.51
CA VAL A 12 14.46 -8.49 -24.10
C VAL A 12 13.16 -8.61 -23.33
N GLY A 13 12.74 -9.83 -23.04
CA GLY A 13 11.72 -10.11 -22.04
C GLY A 13 12.29 -9.78 -20.68
N SER A 14 11.90 -8.68 -20.08
CA SER A 14 12.11 -8.42 -18.67
C SER A 14 11.27 -9.42 -17.87
N ASN A 15 11.85 -10.57 -17.56
CA ASN A 15 11.32 -11.48 -16.58
C ASN A 15 11.42 -10.77 -15.21
N VAL A 16 10.34 -10.13 -14.79
CA VAL A 16 10.16 -9.76 -13.39
C VAL A 16 10.04 -11.09 -12.64
N MET A 17 11.14 -11.54 -12.06
CA MET A 17 11.10 -12.69 -11.18
C MET A 17 10.24 -12.30 -9.97
N ALA A 18 9.08 -12.94 -9.83
CA ALA A 18 8.35 -12.91 -8.58
C ALA A 18 9.31 -13.41 -7.49
N VAL A 19 9.57 -12.57 -6.48
CA VAL A 19 10.35 -12.97 -5.33
C VAL A 19 9.49 -13.91 -4.51
N ALA A 20 9.63 -15.22 -4.73
CA ALA A 20 8.98 -16.22 -3.88
C ALA A 20 9.57 -16.14 -2.48
N GLY A 21 8.73 -16.06 -1.47
CA GLY A 21 9.14 -16.11 -0.07
C GLY A 21 8.42 -15.12 0.83
N ASP A 22 8.75 -15.20 2.09
CA ASP A 22 8.25 -14.29 3.11
C ASP A 22 9.11 -13.02 3.11
N GLN A 23 8.48 -11.85 3.08
CA GLN A 23 9.15 -10.57 3.18
C GLN A 23 8.37 -9.59 4.06
N THR A 24 9.09 -8.75 4.78
CA THR A 24 8.51 -7.66 5.54
C THR A 24 8.76 -6.34 4.81
N LEU A 25 7.68 -5.65 4.42
CA LEU A 25 7.72 -4.34 3.82
C LEU A 25 7.50 -3.29 4.90
N LYS A 26 8.43 -2.34 5.04
CA LYS A 26 8.31 -1.20 5.96
C LYS A 26 8.38 0.09 5.18
N PHE A 27 7.42 0.98 5.44
CA PHE A 27 7.40 2.29 4.78
C PHE A 27 6.62 3.33 5.59
N LYS A 28 6.91 4.60 5.30
CA LYS A 28 6.09 5.73 5.72
C LYS A 28 5.05 6.02 4.65
N LEU A 29 3.83 6.33 5.08
CA LEU A 29 2.74 6.78 4.22
C LEU A 29 2.39 8.22 4.58
N VAL A 30 2.48 9.12 3.61
CA VAL A 30 1.88 10.46 3.66
C VAL A 30 0.55 10.40 2.95
N ALA A 31 -0.55 10.65 3.65
CA ALA A 31 -1.89 10.46 3.14
C ALA A 31 -2.73 11.73 3.16
N PHE A 32 -3.57 11.89 2.14
CA PHE A 32 -4.46 13.01 1.94
C PHE A 32 -5.90 12.53 1.77
N TYR A 33 -6.82 13.20 2.44
CA TYR A 33 -8.25 13.03 2.18
C TYR A 33 -8.62 13.72 0.86
N VAL A 34 -9.34 13.02 -0.01
CA VAL A 34 -9.74 13.52 -1.32
C VAL A 34 -11.26 13.61 -1.54
N GLY A 35 -12.05 13.07 -0.62
CA GLY A 35 -13.50 13.14 -0.65
C GLY A 35 -14.18 11.91 -0.07
N ASP A 36 -15.50 11.88 -0.14
CA ASP A 36 -16.31 10.71 0.23
C ASP A 36 -16.86 10.04 -1.03
N LYS A 37 -16.93 8.73 -1.00
CA LYS A 37 -17.53 7.92 -2.06
C LYS A 37 -18.30 6.75 -1.45
N ASP A 38 -19.58 6.65 -1.78
CA ASP A 38 -20.46 5.55 -1.36
C ASP A 38 -20.51 5.34 0.18
N GLY A 39 -20.36 6.43 0.96
CA GLY A 39 -20.36 6.41 2.42
C GLY A 39 -19.03 6.01 3.06
N GLU A 40 -17.96 5.98 2.28
CA GLU A 40 -16.60 5.77 2.74
C GLU A 40 -15.74 7.00 2.46
N SER A 41 -14.84 7.34 3.36
CA SER A 41 -13.84 8.39 3.15
C SER A 41 -12.76 7.88 2.22
N HIS A 42 -12.57 8.55 1.09
CA HIS A 42 -11.54 8.22 0.12
C HIS A 42 -10.26 9.01 0.40
N MET A 43 -9.16 8.30 0.46
CA MET A 43 -7.83 8.86 0.71
C MET A 43 -6.82 8.30 -0.29
N VAL A 44 -5.84 9.12 -0.60
CA VAL A 44 -4.68 8.73 -1.43
C VAL A 44 -3.39 9.07 -0.71
N GLY A 45 -2.32 8.36 -1.01
CA GLY A 45 -1.05 8.63 -0.37
C GLY A 45 0.16 8.17 -1.16
N ALA A 46 1.32 8.69 -0.76
CA ALA A 46 2.62 8.24 -1.22
C ALA A 46 3.31 7.44 -0.11
N THR A 47 3.91 6.32 -0.47
CA THR A 47 4.72 5.48 0.42
C THR A 47 6.19 5.65 0.11
N VAL A 48 7.02 5.69 1.14
CA VAL A 48 8.49 5.76 1.02
C VAL A 48 9.10 4.72 1.94
N SER A 49 9.80 3.75 1.36
CA SER A 49 10.55 2.73 2.08
C SER A 49 11.92 3.25 2.54
N PRO A 50 12.56 2.64 3.54
CA PRO A 50 13.89 3.04 4.01
C PRO A 50 14.97 3.03 2.93
N ASN A 51 14.85 2.19 1.91
CA ASN A 51 15.76 2.13 0.76
C ASN A 51 15.44 3.16 -0.34
N GLY A 52 14.45 4.06 -0.11
CA GLY A 52 14.04 5.08 -1.07
C GLY A 52 13.04 4.62 -2.13
N THR A 53 12.58 3.37 -2.10
CA THR A 53 11.52 2.93 -3.02
C THR A 53 10.23 3.68 -2.73
N ILE A 54 9.65 4.28 -3.77
CA ILE A 54 8.41 5.05 -3.71
C ILE A 54 7.29 4.23 -4.32
N GLY A 55 6.16 4.23 -3.64
CA GLY A 55 4.90 3.68 -4.12
C GLY A 55 3.75 4.64 -3.84
N THR A 56 2.55 4.24 -4.20
CA THR A 56 1.33 4.97 -3.87
C THR A 56 0.33 4.05 -3.18
N LYS A 57 -0.61 4.67 -2.46
CA LYS A 57 -1.71 3.96 -1.82
C LYS A 57 -3.01 4.66 -2.15
N ASP A 58 -3.99 3.89 -2.56
CA ASP A 58 -5.39 4.27 -2.69
C ASP A 58 -6.20 3.51 -1.64
N PHE A 59 -7.00 4.20 -0.83
CA PHE A 59 -7.71 3.54 0.27
C PHE A 59 -9.03 4.22 0.65
N TYR A 60 -9.93 3.40 1.14
CA TYR A 60 -11.28 3.79 1.57
C TYR A 60 -11.48 3.37 3.01
N ASP A 61 -12.07 4.26 3.80
CA ASP A 61 -12.26 4.11 5.24
C ASP A 61 -13.71 4.33 5.62
N LYS A 62 -14.32 3.32 6.23
CA LYS A 62 -15.67 3.39 6.78
C LYS A 62 -15.58 3.59 8.29
N GLN A 63 -16.02 4.74 8.73
CA GLN A 63 -16.08 5.07 10.15
C GLN A 63 -17.11 4.20 10.87
N GLY A 64 -16.70 3.66 12.00
CA GLY A 64 -17.53 2.96 12.96
C GLY A 64 -17.73 3.76 14.24
N GLU A 65 -18.15 3.09 15.28
CA GLU A 65 -18.35 3.68 16.59
C GLU A 65 -17.03 3.80 17.39
N ASN A 66 -16.97 4.74 18.32
CA ASN A 66 -15.88 4.89 19.29
C ASN A 66 -14.47 5.02 18.67
N GLY A 67 -14.35 5.67 17.51
CA GLY A 67 -13.08 5.86 16.82
C GLY A 67 -12.56 4.60 16.09
N ALA A 68 -13.35 3.54 16.03
CA ALA A 68 -13.05 2.40 15.20
C ALA A 68 -13.35 2.69 13.74
N SER A 69 -12.56 2.13 12.83
CA SER A 69 -12.90 2.12 11.41
C SER A 69 -12.40 0.84 10.74
N THR A 70 -13.01 0.56 9.59
CA THR A 70 -12.60 -0.54 8.70
C THR A 70 -12.47 -0.02 7.29
N GLY A 71 -11.60 -0.62 6.51
CA GLY A 71 -11.43 -0.18 5.14
C GLY A 71 -10.69 -1.18 4.28
N HIS A 72 -10.49 -0.76 3.05
CA HIS A 72 -9.70 -1.50 2.07
C HIS A 72 -8.72 -0.58 1.38
N SER A 73 -7.62 -1.14 0.91
CA SER A 73 -6.55 -0.37 0.29
C SER A 73 -5.85 -1.14 -0.80
N THR A 74 -5.36 -0.42 -1.80
CA THR A 74 -4.44 -0.93 -2.80
C THR A 74 -3.13 -0.16 -2.71
N TYR A 75 -2.04 -0.88 -2.54
CA TYR A 75 -0.68 -0.36 -2.64
C TYR A 75 -0.16 -0.64 -4.03
N TYR A 76 0.45 0.35 -4.66
CA TYR A 76 1.09 0.24 -5.96
C TYR A 76 2.58 0.48 -5.80
N PHE A 77 3.38 -0.52 -6.12
CA PHE A 77 4.84 -0.48 -6.14
C PHE A 77 5.36 -0.64 -7.57
N PRO A 78 6.63 -0.33 -7.84
CA PRO A 78 7.18 -0.46 -9.20
C PRO A 78 7.09 -1.87 -9.80
N ASP A 79 7.09 -2.90 -8.94
CA ASP A 79 7.11 -4.32 -9.31
C ASP A 79 5.77 -5.04 -9.15
N GLY A 80 4.72 -4.36 -8.68
CA GLY A 80 3.38 -4.93 -8.54
C GLY A 80 2.48 -4.18 -7.57
N SER A 81 1.37 -4.80 -7.20
CA SER A 81 0.42 -4.22 -6.26
C SER A 81 0.02 -5.21 -5.16
N LEU A 82 -0.41 -4.67 -4.01
CA LEU A 82 -1.00 -5.41 -2.90
C LEU A 82 -2.38 -4.83 -2.57
N VAL A 83 -3.36 -5.70 -2.40
CA VAL A 83 -4.68 -5.34 -1.87
C VAL A 83 -4.79 -5.85 -0.45
N ALA A 84 -5.22 -5.00 0.45
CA ALA A 84 -5.39 -5.34 1.86
C ALA A 84 -6.65 -4.72 2.45
N ASN A 85 -7.33 -5.48 3.29
CA ASN A 85 -8.33 -4.95 4.21
C ASN A 85 -7.64 -4.49 5.50
N TYR A 86 -8.24 -3.55 6.20
CA TYR A 86 -7.70 -3.10 7.47
C TYR A 86 -8.80 -2.77 8.48
N SER A 87 -8.42 -2.78 9.75
CA SER A 87 -9.20 -2.25 10.85
C SER A 87 -8.31 -1.37 11.71
N THR A 88 -8.84 -0.22 12.12
CA THR A 88 -8.10 0.75 12.93
C THR A 88 -8.92 1.20 14.15
N ALA A 89 -8.21 1.70 15.14
CA ALA A 89 -8.78 2.45 16.25
C ALA A 89 -8.06 3.79 16.34
N SER A 90 -8.83 4.86 16.47
CA SER A 90 -8.33 6.21 16.63
C SER A 90 -8.60 6.74 18.04
N THR A 91 -7.62 7.39 18.61
CA THR A 91 -7.75 8.19 19.83
C THR A 91 -7.50 9.65 19.48
N GLY A 92 -8.36 10.55 19.97
CA GLY A 92 -8.22 11.98 19.68
C GLY A 92 -9.55 12.70 19.63
N THR A 93 -9.58 13.78 18.86
CA THR A 93 -10.75 14.63 18.66
C THR A 93 -11.17 14.61 17.19
N ASN A 94 -12.24 15.35 16.84
CA ASN A 94 -12.68 15.50 15.46
C ASN A 94 -11.65 16.24 14.56
N SER A 95 -10.68 16.95 15.16
CA SER A 95 -9.66 17.70 14.43
C SER A 95 -8.36 16.94 14.21
N GLY A 96 -8.14 15.83 14.94
CA GLY A 96 -6.95 15.03 14.80
C GLY A 96 -6.76 13.99 15.90
N GLY A 97 -5.96 12.99 15.62
CA GLY A 97 -5.71 11.91 16.56
C GLY A 97 -4.58 10.99 16.14
N HIS A 98 -4.39 9.98 16.96
CA HIS A 98 -3.47 8.89 16.73
C HIS A 98 -4.24 7.65 16.31
N ILE A 99 -3.76 6.94 15.29
CA ILE A 99 -4.36 5.72 14.77
C ILE A 99 -3.39 4.56 14.98
N VAL A 100 -3.93 3.44 15.44
CA VAL A 100 -3.29 2.12 15.40
C VAL A 100 -4.21 1.13 14.70
N GLY A 101 -3.66 0.14 14.03
CA GLY A 101 -4.50 -0.84 13.35
C GLY A 101 -3.74 -2.03 12.78
N LYS A 102 -4.52 -2.88 12.11
CA LYS A 102 -4.06 -4.13 11.51
C LYS A 102 -4.49 -4.22 10.06
N TYR A 103 -3.61 -4.85 9.26
CA TYR A 103 -3.88 -5.23 7.87
C TYR A 103 -4.06 -6.72 7.72
N GLN A 104 -4.88 -7.10 6.75
CA GLN A 104 -4.96 -8.44 6.18
C GLN A 104 -4.77 -8.33 4.68
N ILE A 105 -3.69 -8.90 4.15
CA ILE A 105 -3.42 -8.96 2.72
C ILE A 105 -4.36 -9.99 2.08
N VAL A 106 -5.09 -9.59 1.05
CA VAL A 106 -6.11 -10.42 0.39
C VAL A 106 -5.74 -10.81 -1.03
N SER A 107 -4.90 -10.02 -1.70
CA SER A 107 -4.39 -10.35 -3.04
C SER A 107 -3.20 -9.47 -3.42
N GLY A 108 -2.58 -9.79 -4.56
CA GLY A 108 -1.53 -8.97 -5.16
C GLY A 108 -1.32 -9.30 -6.63
N THR A 109 -0.56 -8.46 -7.32
CA THR A 109 -0.17 -8.62 -8.73
C THR A 109 1.34 -8.46 -8.90
N GLY A 110 1.87 -8.84 -10.07
CA GLY A 110 3.30 -8.74 -10.35
C GLY A 110 4.13 -9.57 -9.38
N ALA A 111 5.13 -8.97 -8.73
CA ALA A 111 5.96 -9.64 -7.74
C ALA A 111 5.17 -10.15 -6.52
N TYR A 112 3.94 -9.66 -6.32
CA TYR A 112 3.06 -10.03 -5.20
C TYR A 112 1.90 -10.94 -5.61
N GLN A 113 1.97 -11.57 -6.77
CA GLN A 113 0.92 -12.49 -7.25
C GLN A 113 0.65 -13.60 -6.22
N GLY A 114 -0.63 -13.74 -5.82
CA GLY A 114 -1.05 -14.72 -4.80
C GLY A 114 -0.65 -14.38 -3.36
N ALA A 115 -0.24 -13.14 -3.10
CA ALA A 115 0.17 -12.70 -1.77
C ALA A 115 -0.92 -12.86 -0.73
N THR A 116 -0.50 -13.27 0.47
CA THR A 116 -1.27 -13.31 1.70
C THR A 116 -0.45 -12.70 2.83
N GLY A 117 -1.02 -12.58 4.02
CA GLY A 117 -0.30 -12.09 5.18
C GLY A 117 -1.06 -11.01 5.92
N GLY A 118 -0.34 -10.18 6.65
CA GLY A 118 -0.93 -9.15 7.49
C GLY A 118 0.03 -7.99 7.73
N GLY A 119 -0.32 -7.15 8.68
CA GLY A 119 0.55 -6.04 9.01
C GLY A 119 -0.05 -5.09 10.02
N SER A 120 0.61 -3.96 10.22
CA SER A 120 0.19 -2.93 11.16
C SER A 120 0.29 -1.53 10.56
N ILE A 121 -0.51 -0.64 11.12
CA ILE A 121 -0.45 0.80 10.90
C ILE A 121 -0.37 1.50 12.24
N ASP A 122 0.44 2.54 12.32
CA ASP A 122 0.62 3.41 13.48
C ASP A 122 0.94 4.82 12.99
N GLY A 123 0.24 5.84 13.48
CA GLY A 123 0.55 7.21 13.12
C GLY A 123 -0.51 8.24 13.48
N ASP A 124 -0.31 9.44 12.97
CA ASP A 124 -1.05 10.62 13.37
C ASP A 124 -1.74 11.29 12.18
N TRP A 125 -2.93 11.84 12.45
CA TRP A 125 -3.73 12.57 11.47
C TRP A 125 -4.23 13.91 12.03
N GLY A 126 -4.66 14.80 11.13
CA GLY A 126 -5.19 16.11 11.50
C GLY A 126 -4.19 16.96 12.29
N ASP A 127 -4.64 17.59 13.36
CA ASP A 127 -3.82 18.48 14.20
C ASP A 127 -2.69 17.76 14.96
N LYS A 128 -2.74 16.44 15.05
CA LYS A 128 -1.69 15.62 15.66
C LYS A 128 -0.59 15.24 14.67
N SER A 129 -0.89 15.29 13.37
CA SER A 129 0.12 14.99 12.35
C SER A 129 1.24 16.04 12.35
N PRO A 130 2.50 15.64 12.21
CA PRO A 130 3.60 16.58 12.00
C PRO A 130 3.54 17.26 10.63
N LEU A 131 2.69 16.78 9.73
CA LEU A 131 2.51 17.31 8.39
C LEU A 131 1.19 18.06 8.29
N LYS A 132 1.26 19.37 8.02
CA LYS A 132 0.06 20.20 7.86
C LYS A 132 -0.77 19.73 6.66
N GLY A 133 -2.04 19.38 6.89
CA GLY A 133 -2.98 18.97 5.84
C GLY A 133 -2.80 17.54 5.33
N ALA A 134 -1.94 16.74 5.95
CA ALA A 134 -1.74 15.34 5.63
C ALA A 134 -1.61 14.47 6.89
N ALA A 135 -1.97 13.21 6.79
CA ALA A 135 -1.65 12.23 7.81
C ALA A 135 -0.27 11.61 7.57
N LEU A 136 0.39 11.17 8.62
CA LEU A 136 1.67 10.47 8.55
C LEU A 136 1.57 9.15 9.31
N TYR A 137 1.74 8.05 8.60
CA TYR A 137 1.66 6.70 9.16
C TYR A 137 2.95 5.92 8.93
N ASN A 138 3.31 5.07 9.89
CA ASN A 138 4.26 3.99 9.73
C ASN A 138 3.48 2.72 9.42
N ILE A 139 3.88 2.02 8.37
CA ILE A 139 3.22 0.80 7.91
C ILE A 139 4.26 -0.32 7.84
N GLU A 140 3.87 -1.47 8.36
CA GLU A 140 4.63 -2.71 8.27
C GLU A 140 3.70 -3.80 7.73
N LEU A 141 4.09 -4.45 6.62
CA LEU A 141 3.35 -5.55 6.02
C LEU A 141 4.24 -6.78 5.96
N ASP A 142 3.78 -7.88 6.57
CA ASP A 142 4.37 -9.21 6.42
C ASP A 142 3.68 -9.90 5.26
N VAL A 143 4.39 -9.98 4.14
CA VAL A 143 3.89 -10.49 2.87
C VAL A 143 4.44 -11.89 2.63
N LYS A 144 3.54 -12.83 2.37
CA LYS A 144 3.84 -14.21 1.98
C LYS A 144 3.42 -14.40 0.54
N THR A 145 4.36 -14.75 -0.33
CA THR A 145 4.06 -15.08 -1.72
C THR A 145 4.29 -16.58 -1.95
N PRO A 146 3.36 -17.27 -2.62
CA PRO A 146 3.56 -18.69 -2.95
C PRO A 146 4.81 -18.84 -3.81
N GLY A 147 5.63 -19.85 -3.50
CA GLY A 147 6.70 -20.28 -4.41
C GLY A 147 6.10 -20.76 -5.73
N MET A 148 6.70 -20.36 -6.84
CA MET A 148 6.41 -20.94 -8.15
C MET A 148 7.10 -22.29 -8.29
#